data_b6ce2cc08a1c490f7fddcb0a34a03a68
#
_entry.id   b6ce2cc08a1c490f7fddcb0a34a03a68
#
_cell.length_a   1.000
_cell.length_b   1.000
_cell.length_c   1.000
_cell.angle_alpha   90.00
_cell.angle_beta   90.00
_cell.angle_gamma   90.00
#
_symmetry.space_group_name_H-M   'P 1'
#
loop_
_entity.id
_entity.type
_entity.pdbx_description
1 polymer ?
#
loop_
_entity_poly.entity_id
_entity_poly.type
_entity_poly.pdbx_seq_one_letter_code
_entity_poly.pdbx_strand_id
1 'polypeptide(L)'
;LEWKRDGWLAGVTWFRNDYRNKIEAGYAPIGQTSTSKVTTDIYQWENVPKAVVEGLEGSLNVPVSDTINWTNNITYMLQSKNKETGDRLSIIPEYTLNSTLSWQVHQDVSLQSTFTWYGKQQPKKYNYKGQPVTGSEKDEVSPYSILGLSATWDVTKNVSLTGGVDNVFDKRQWRAGNAQTTGNTSTGAYMYGAGAYTYNEPGRTWYMSVNTRF
;
A
#
# COMPACT_ATOMS: atom_id res chain seq x y z
N LEU A 1 -8.26 -21.10 9.42
CA LEU A 1 -8.22 -21.57 10.81
C LEU A 1 -8.38 -20.39 11.75
N GLU A 2 -9.27 -20.54 12.72
CA GLU A 2 -9.50 -19.52 13.73
C GLU A 2 -9.40 -20.16 15.12
N TRP A 3 -8.85 -19.40 16.05
CA TRP A 3 -8.75 -19.75 17.46
C TRP A 3 -9.18 -18.56 18.32
N LYS A 4 -9.98 -18.82 19.33
CA LYS A 4 -10.48 -17.81 20.27
C LYS A 4 -10.47 -18.37 21.69
N ARG A 5 -9.85 -17.64 22.62
CA ARG A 5 -9.82 -17.97 24.03
C ARG A 5 -9.49 -16.73 24.87
N ASP A 6 -10.23 -16.51 25.95
CA ASP A 6 -9.93 -15.48 26.96
C ASP A 6 -9.70 -14.07 26.37
N GLY A 7 -10.48 -13.72 25.33
CA GLY A 7 -10.34 -12.44 24.62
C GLY A 7 -9.27 -12.44 23.51
N TRP A 8 -8.39 -13.43 23.46
CA TRP A 8 -7.46 -13.63 22.35
C TRP A 8 -8.20 -14.13 21.10
N LEU A 9 -7.83 -13.60 19.99
CA LEU A 9 -8.27 -14.06 18.67
C LEU A 9 -7.06 -14.24 17.78
N ALA A 10 -6.92 -15.41 17.18
CA ALA A 10 -5.91 -15.66 16.16
C ALA A 10 -6.54 -16.34 14.94
N GLY A 11 -6.16 -15.89 13.77
CA GLY A 11 -6.65 -16.44 12.51
C GLY A 11 -5.54 -16.59 11.49
N VAL A 12 -5.62 -17.64 10.67
CA VAL A 12 -4.77 -17.83 9.50
C VAL A 12 -5.63 -18.29 8.34
N THR A 13 -5.51 -17.57 7.22
CA THR A 13 -6.19 -17.87 5.97
C THR A 13 -5.17 -18.03 4.86
N TRP A 14 -5.23 -19.15 4.16
CA TRP A 14 -4.55 -19.29 2.88
C TRP A 14 -5.50 -18.87 1.77
N PHE A 15 -5.00 -18.09 0.84
CA PHE A 15 -5.77 -17.67 -0.33
C PHE A 15 -4.99 -17.94 -1.62
N ARG A 16 -5.75 -18.18 -2.68
CA ARG A 16 -5.22 -18.30 -4.04
C ARG A 16 -6.22 -17.79 -5.06
N ASN A 17 -5.77 -16.85 -5.87
CA ASN A 17 -6.54 -16.29 -6.97
C ASN A 17 -5.84 -16.64 -8.29
N ASP A 18 -6.46 -17.47 -9.08
CA ASP A 18 -6.04 -17.79 -10.44
C ASP A 18 -6.83 -16.92 -11.42
N TYR A 19 -6.15 -15.98 -12.05
CA TYR A 19 -6.71 -15.08 -13.06
C TYR A 19 -6.55 -15.69 -14.44
N ARG A 20 -7.63 -15.62 -15.24
CA ARG A 20 -7.62 -15.94 -16.67
C ARG A 20 -8.12 -14.71 -17.42
N ASN A 21 -7.43 -14.38 -18.52
CA ASN A 21 -7.81 -13.24 -19.36
C ASN A 21 -7.89 -11.91 -18.58
N LYS A 22 -6.93 -11.68 -17.66
CA LYS A 22 -6.81 -10.40 -16.98
C LYS A 22 -6.55 -9.30 -18.00
N ILE A 23 -7.32 -8.23 -17.95
CA ILE A 23 -7.14 -7.09 -18.86
C ILE A 23 -6.02 -6.20 -18.32
N GLU A 24 -5.01 -5.96 -19.14
CA GLU A 24 -3.93 -4.98 -18.87
C GLU A 24 -3.70 -4.13 -20.11
N ALA A 25 -3.09 -2.96 -19.93
CA ALA A 25 -2.63 -2.16 -21.05
C ALA A 25 -1.52 -2.90 -21.80
N GLY A 26 -1.64 -3.02 -23.11
CA GLY A 26 -0.62 -3.65 -23.94
C GLY A 26 0.73 -2.98 -23.83
N TYR A 27 1.78 -3.75 -23.97
CA TYR A 27 3.16 -3.27 -23.84
C TYR A 27 3.69 -2.57 -25.09
N ALA A 28 3.08 -2.82 -26.24
CA ALA A 28 3.49 -2.23 -27.52
C ALA A 28 2.38 -1.32 -28.08
N PRO A 29 2.74 -0.18 -28.69
CA PRO A 29 1.76 0.62 -29.40
C PRO A 29 1.26 -0.12 -30.64
N ILE A 30 -0.05 -0.11 -30.83
CA ILE A 30 -0.69 -0.67 -32.04
C ILE A 30 -0.73 0.31 -33.20
N GLY A 31 -0.38 1.56 -32.98
CA GLY A 31 -0.38 2.62 -33.95
C GLY A 31 -0.02 3.96 -33.35
N GLN A 32 -0.08 5.00 -34.17
CA GLN A 32 0.19 6.36 -33.75
C GLN A 32 -0.85 7.31 -34.34
N THR A 33 -1.29 8.29 -33.56
CA THR A 33 -1.97 9.48 -34.06
C THR A 33 -1.01 10.63 -34.09
N SER A 34 -1.04 11.40 -35.19
CA SER A 34 -0.21 12.59 -35.32
C SER A 34 -1.11 13.80 -35.55
N THR A 35 -0.93 14.83 -34.76
CA THR A 35 -1.41 16.17 -35.05
C THR A 35 -0.22 17.03 -35.46
N SER A 36 -0.44 18.21 -36.00
CA SER A 36 0.60 19.11 -36.52
C SER A 36 1.74 19.42 -35.53
N LYS A 37 1.61 19.04 -34.25
CA LYS A 37 2.59 19.33 -33.18
C LYS A 37 2.93 18.17 -32.28
N VAL A 38 2.17 17.07 -32.27
CA VAL A 38 2.37 15.97 -31.32
C VAL A 38 2.03 14.63 -31.97
N THR A 39 2.94 13.68 -31.88
CA THR A 39 2.67 12.27 -32.19
C THR A 39 2.42 11.52 -30.90
N THR A 40 1.29 10.81 -30.80
CA THR A 40 0.90 10.05 -29.64
C THR A 40 0.73 8.58 -30.00
N ASP A 41 1.37 7.71 -29.25
CA ASP A 41 1.23 6.26 -29.40
C ASP A 41 -0.17 5.80 -28.94
N ILE A 42 -0.77 4.91 -29.70
CA ILE A 42 -2.06 4.28 -29.38
C ILE A 42 -1.76 2.91 -28.79
N TYR A 43 -2.31 2.63 -27.61
CA TYR A 43 -2.21 1.34 -26.92
C TYR A 43 -3.56 0.63 -26.91
N GLN A 44 -3.53 -0.68 -27.01
CA GLN A 44 -4.71 -1.52 -26.86
C GLN A 44 -4.66 -2.23 -25.53
N TRP A 45 -5.83 -2.45 -24.94
CA TRP A 45 -5.96 -3.37 -23.81
C TRP A 45 -5.78 -4.81 -24.29
N GLU A 46 -4.95 -5.54 -23.59
CA GLU A 46 -4.62 -6.93 -23.92
C GLU A 46 -5.03 -7.86 -22.77
N ASN A 47 -5.30 -9.11 -23.11
CA ASN A 47 -5.54 -10.12 -22.11
C ASN A 47 -4.21 -10.74 -21.65
N VAL A 48 -3.91 -10.63 -20.36
CA VAL A 48 -2.87 -11.46 -19.72
C VAL A 48 -3.50 -12.85 -19.53
N PRO A 49 -3.04 -13.87 -20.26
CA PRO A 49 -3.76 -15.12 -20.33
C PRO A 49 -3.91 -15.83 -18.98
N LYS A 50 -2.86 -15.79 -18.14
CA LYS A 50 -2.86 -16.44 -16.84
C LYS A 50 -1.98 -15.74 -15.84
N ALA A 51 -2.54 -15.36 -14.69
CA ALA A 51 -1.78 -14.88 -13.53
C ALA A 51 -2.22 -15.62 -12.27
N VAL A 52 -1.37 -15.67 -11.27
CA VAL A 52 -1.67 -16.21 -9.95
C VAL A 52 -1.21 -15.27 -8.87
N VAL A 53 -2.06 -15.08 -7.88
CA VAL A 53 -1.75 -14.42 -6.61
C VAL A 53 -2.13 -15.38 -5.49
N GLU A 54 -1.16 -15.75 -4.67
CA GLU A 54 -1.34 -16.72 -3.60
C GLU A 54 -0.58 -16.25 -2.37
N GLY A 55 -1.18 -16.42 -1.21
CA GLY A 55 -0.58 -15.96 0.03
C GLY A 55 -1.24 -16.50 1.27
N LEU A 56 -0.74 -16.02 2.39
CA LEU A 56 -1.25 -16.26 3.73
C LEU A 56 -1.66 -14.92 4.33
N GLU A 57 -2.81 -14.88 4.96
CA GLU A 57 -3.26 -13.79 5.81
C GLU A 57 -3.32 -14.29 7.24
N GLY A 58 -2.71 -13.56 8.15
CA GLY A 58 -2.73 -13.81 9.58
C GLY A 58 -3.39 -12.65 10.31
N SER A 59 -4.18 -12.95 11.33
CA SER A 59 -4.74 -11.96 12.26
C SER A 59 -4.48 -12.39 13.69
N LEU A 60 -4.15 -11.43 14.56
CA LEU A 60 -3.96 -11.65 15.98
C LEU A 60 -4.47 -10.45 16.76
N ASN A 61 -5.41 -10.69 17.66
CA ASN A 61 -5.85 -9.72 18.64
C ASN A 61 -5.49 -10.20 20.04
N VAL A 62 -4.82 -9.35 20.80
CA VAL A 62 -4.31 -9.64 22.14
C VAL A 62 -4.83 -8.59 23.12
N PRO A 63 -5.73 -8.94 24.05
CA PRO A 63 -6.04 -8.10 25.21
C PRO A 63 -4.83 -8.17 26.18
N VAL A 64 -3.90 -7.21 26.05
CA VAL A 64 -2.68 -7.15 26.87
C VAL A 64 -3.04 -6.86 28.33
N SER A 65 -4.06 -6.03 28.53
CA SER A 65 -4.67 -5.74 29.83
C SER A 65 -6.11 -5.28 29.62
N ASP A 66 -6.83 -4.97 30.71
CA ASP A 66 -8.21 -4.41 30.65
C ASP A 66 -8.26 -3.07 29.89
N THR A 67 -7.15 -2.36 29.80
CA THR A 67 -7.05 -1.05 29.14
C THR A 67 -6.20 -1.05 27.89
N ILE A 68 -5.50 -2.13 27.57
CA ILE A 68 -4.58 -2.21 26.42
C ILE A 68 -4.97 -3.39 25.53
N ASN A 69 -5.25 -3.08 24.27
CA ASN A 69 -5.50 -4.06 23.22
C ASN A 69 -4.48 -3.91 22.09
N TRP A 70 -3.97 -5.04 21.59
CA TRP A 70 -2.99 -5.09 20.51
C TRP A 70 -3.50 -5.96 19.37
N THR A 71 -3.74 -5.33 18.21
CA THR A 71 -4.26 -5.99 17.01
C THR A 71 -3.19 -6.01 15.93
N ASN A 72 -3.02 -7.15 15.28
CA ASN A 72 -2.05 -7.35 14.21
C ASN A 72 -2.69 -8.06 13.04
N ASN A 73 -2.34 -7.63 11.82
CA ASN A 73 -2.71 -8.30 10.59
C ASN A 73 -1.47 -8.39 9.71
N ILE A 74 -1.22 -9.55 9.15
CA ILE A 74 -0.13 -9.79 8.22
C ILE A 74 -0.66 -10.43 6.95
N THR A 75 -0.20 -9.94 5.81
CA THR A 75 -0.36 -10.60 4.52
C THR A 75 1.03 -10.98 4.02
N TYR A 76 1.25 -12.25 3.69
CA TYR A 76 2.50 -12.75 3.13
C TYR A 76 2.24 -13.37 1.77
N MET A 77 2.91 -12.89 0.73
CA MET A 77 2.76 -13.35 -0.64
C MET A 77 3.67 -14.56 -0.90
N LEU A 78 3.09 -15.74 -1.04
CA LEU A 78 3.79 -16.95 -1.46
C LEU A 78 4.17 -16.86 -2.94
N GLN A 79 3.25 -16.39 -3.77
CA GLN A 79 3.51 -16.09 -5.18
C GLN A 79 2.57 -15.01 -5.71
N SER A 80 3.12 -14.19 -6.60
CA SER A 80 2.38 -13.18 -7.34
C SER A 80 3.06 -13.05 -8.71
N LYS A 81 2.56 -13.76 -9.72
CA LYS A 81 3.27 -13.88 -11.00
C LYS A 81 2.34 -14.13 -12.19
N ASN A 82 2.81 -13.70 -13.36
CA ASN A 82 2.31 -14.16 -14.64
C ASN A 82 2.77 -15.62 -14.84
N LYS A 83 1.84 -16.52 -15.12
CA LYS A 83 2.12 -17.96 -15.27
C LYS A 83 2.82 -18.32 -16.59
N GLU A 84 2.72 -17.48 -17.60
CA GLU A 84 3.33 -17.73 -18.90
C GLU A 84 4.80 -17.27 -18.92
N THR A 85 5.05 -16.06 -18.41
CA THR A 85 6.40 -15.50 -18.42
C THR A 85 7.19 -15.84 -17.15
N GLY A 86 6.50 -16.27 -16.07
CA GLY A 86 7.08 -16.49 -14.76
C GLY A 86 7.41 -15.19 -14.01
N ASP A 87 7.12 -14.03 -14.60
CA ASP A 87 7.45 -12.74 -14.03
C ASP A 87 6.57 -12.41 -12.84
N ARG A 88 7.14 -11.83 -11.80
CA ARG A 88 6.39 -11.30 -10.68
C ARG A 88 5.47 -10.16 -11.13
N LEU A 89 4.27 -10.13 -10.58
CA LEU A 89 3.41 -8.94 -10.68
C LEU A 89 4.08 -7.82 -9.91
N SER A 90 4.22 -6.67 -10.55
CA SER A 90 4.92 -5.52 -10.01
C SER A 90 4.13 -4.81 -8.90
N ILE A 91 4.83 -4.07 -8.05
CA ILE A 91 4.28 -3.15 -7.04
C ILE A 91 3.63 -3.85 -5.83
N ILE A 92 3.43 -5.15 -5.84
CA ILE A 92 2.89 -5.90 -4.71
C ILE A 92 4.01 -6.17 -3.71
N PRO A 93 3.93 -5.71 -2.45
CA PRO A 93 4.91 -6.04 -1.42
C PRO A 93 4.98 -7.55 -1.18
N GLU A 94 6.13 -8.07 -0.83
CA GLU A 94 6.29 -9.49 -0.45
C GLU A 94 5.49 -9.81 0.82
N TYR A 95 5.38 -8.84 1.72
CA TYR A 95 4.52 -8.91 2.90
C TYR A 95 4.08 -7.50 3.32
N THR A 96 2.98 -7.45 4.04
CA THR A 96 2.51 -6.24 4.73
C THR A 96 2.07 -6.63 6.13
N LEU A 97 2.64 -5.98 7.15
CA LEU A 97 2.23 -6.10 8.55
C LEU A 97 1.57 -4.79 8.97
N ASN A 98 0.37 -4.90 9.52
CA ASN A 98 -0.31 -3.79 10.19
C ASN A 98 -0.49 -4.15 11.66
N SER A 99 -0.04 -3.26 12.54
CA SER A 99 -0.09 -3.43 13.97
C SER A 99 -0.71 -2.18 14.60
N THR A 100 -1.70 -2.38 15.44
CA THR A 100 -2.38 -1.30 16.17
C THR A 100 -2.38 -1.60 17.64
N LEU A 101 -1.82 -0.70 18.44
CA LEU A 101 -1.91 -0.71 19.88
C LEU A 101 -2.88 0.38 20.33
N SER A 102 -3.92 -0.02 21.03
CA SER A 102 -4.93 0.88 21.61
C SER A 102 -4.80 0.84 23.12
N TRP A 103 -4.72 2.01 23.77
CA TRP A 103 -4.58 2.14 25.21
C TRP A 103 -5.55 3.16 25.77
N GLN A 104 -6.47 2.71 26.63
CA GLN A 104 -7.36 3.56 27.41
C GLN A 104 -6.59 4.03 28.65
N VAL A 105 -5.95 5.21 28.56
CA VAL A 105 -5.12 5.77 29.65
C VAL A 105 -5.94 6.39 30.78
N HIS A 106 -7.14 6.86 30.45
CA HIS A 106 -8.13 7.41 31.38
C HIS A 106 -9.52 7.10 30.84
N GLN A 107 -10.55 7.16 31.69
CA GLN A 107 -11.95 6.90 31.25
C GLN A 107 -12.36 7.75 30.02
N ASP A 108 -11.83 8.96 29.91
CA ASP A 108 -12.17 9.90 28.84
C ASP A 108 -11.01 10.08 27.82
N VAL A 109 -9.88 9.36 27.95
CA VAL A 109 -8.70 9.54 27.10
C VAL A 109 -8.18 8.20 26.60
N SER A 110 -8.11 8.06 25.30
CA SER A 110 -7.49 6.91 24.63
C SER A 110 -6.30 7.34 23.75
N LEU A 111 -5.28 6.50 23.69
CA LEU A 111 -4.15 6.63 22.80
C LEU A 111 -4.15 5.47 21.82
N GLN A 112 -3.70 5.74 20.60
CA GLN A 112 -3.51 4.71 19.59
C GLN A 112 -2.18 4.89 18.89
N SER A 113 -1.48 3.79 18.68
CA SER A 113 -0.31 3.71 17.81
C SER A 113 -0.61 2.76 16.66
N THR A 114 -0.36 3.19 15.44
CA THR A 114 -0.45 2.37 14.24
C THR A 114 0.95 2.18 13.65
N PHE A 115 1.28 0.96 13.31
CA PHE A 115 2.56 0.61 12.68
C PHE A 115 2.28 -0.24 11.46
N THR A 116 2.75 0.21 10.30
CA THR A 116 2.68 -0.57 9.06
C THR A 116 4.09 -0.86 8.58
N TRP A 117 4.37 -2.12 8.26
CA TRP A 117 5.64 -2.56 7.69
C TRP A 117 5.41 -3.21 6.34
N TYR A 118 6.01 -2.64 5.32
CA TYR A 118 5.97 -3.13 3.94
C TYR A 118 7.24 -3.89 3.60
N GLY A 119 7.09 -5.06 3.02
CA GLY A 119 8.16 -5.82 2.43
C GLY A 119 8.69 -5.23 1.13
N LYS A 120 9.68 -5.89 0.58
CA LYS A 120 10.29 -5.53 -0.70
C LYS A 120 9.25 -5.47 -1.82
N GLN A 121 9.36 -4.46 -2.68
CA GLN A 121 8.57 -4.32 -3.90
C GLN A 121 9.49 -4.30 -5.11
N GLN A 122 9.11 -5.03 -6.15
CA GLN A 122 9.87 -5.08 -7.39
C GLN A 122 9.19 -4.26 -8.48
N PRO A 123 9.96 -3.60 -9.36
CA PRO A 123 9.43 -2.92 -10.52
C PRO A 123 8.95 -3.92 -11.58
N LYS A 124 8.30 -3.41 -12.62
CA LYS A 124 8.04 -4.18 -13.84
C LYS A 124 9.36 -4.51 -14.52
N LYS A 125 9.48 -5.67 -15.17
CA LYS A 125 10.64 -6.02 -15.98
C LYS A 125 10.65 -5.31 -17.32
N TYR A 126 9.49 -5.00 -17.86
CA TYR A 126 9.32 -4.40 -19.17
C TYR A 126 8.56 -3.08 -19.06
N ASN A 127 8.96 -2.10 -19.85
CA ASN A 127 8.23 -0.84 -19.99
C ASN A 127 7.00 -1.03 -20.88
N TYR A 128 6.22 0.04 -21.05
CA TYR A 128 5.01 0.05 -21.87
C TYR A 128 5.25 -0.24 -23.37
N LYS A 129 6.49 -0.24 -23.83
CA LYS A 129 6.89 -0.61 -25.21
C LYS A 129 7.34 -2.08 -25.32
N GLY A 130 7.21 -2.89 -24.29
CA GLY A 130 7.69 -4.25 -24.27
C GLY A 130 9.21 -4.40 -24.24
N GLN A 131 9.95 -3.31 -23.96
CA GLN A 131 11.39 -3.31 -23.84
C GLN A 131 11.79 -3.49 -22.37
N PRO A 132 12.92 -4.13 -22.08
CA PRO A 132 13.43 -4.21 -20.70
C PRO A 132 13.58 -2.82 -20.09
N VAL A 133 13.10 -2.64 -18.87
CA VAL A 133 13.28 -1.39 -18.14
C VAL A 133 14.74 -1.10 -17.88
N THR A 134 15.10 0.18 -17.84
CA THR A 134 16.49 0.65 -17.70
C THR A 134 16.57 1.74 -16.63
N GLY A 135 17.78 2.01 -16.16
CA GLY A 135 18.01 3.08 -15.17
C GLY A 135 17.17 2.89 -13.92
N SER A 136 16.57 3.96 -13.44
CA SER A 136 15.74 3.99 -12.23
C SER A 136 14.40 3.25 -12.35
N GLU A 137 13.96 2.89 -13.55
CA GLU A 137 12.82 2.01 -13.74
C GLU A 137 13.06 0.60 -13.16
N LYS A 138 14.34 0.22 -12.93
CA LYS A 138 14.73 -1.03 -12.26
C LYS A 138 14.76 -0.93 -10.74
N ASP A 139 14.57 0.26 -10.17
CA ASP A 139 14.73 0.45 -8.75
C ASP A 139 13.67 -0.32 -7.96
N GLU A 140 14.14 -1.11 -7.04
CA GLU A 140 13.33 -1.83 -6.08
C GLU A 140 13.05 -0.95 -4.87
N VAL A 141 11.93 -1.18 -4.21
CA VAL A 141 11.66 -0.60 -2.90
C VAL A 141 12.16 -1.55 -1.83
N SER A 142 13.14 -1.10 -1.05
CA SER A 142 13.56 -1.82 0.16
C SER A 142 12.44 -1.81 1.22
N PRO A 143 12.40 -2.80 2.11
CA PRO A 143 11.43 -2.81 3.19
C PRO A 143 11.46 -1.50 4.00
N TYR A 144 10.30 -1.01 4.38
CA TYR A 144 10.17 0.21 5.18
C TYR A 144 8.95 0.16 6.09
N SER A 145 8.91 1.04 7.07
CA SER A 145 7.79 1.14 8.01
C SER A 145 7.29 2.56 8.17
N ILE A 146 6.02 2.65 8.53
CA ILE A 146 5.30 3.89 8.84
C ILE A 146 4.72 3.75 10.24
N LEU A 147 4.92 4.77 11.07
CA LEU A 147 4.35 4.88 12.42
C LEU A 147 3.39 6.06 12.47
N GLY A 148 2.19 5.83 12.95
CA GLY A 148 1.21 6.84 13.28
C GLY A 148 0.92 6.85 14.79
N LEU A 149 0.60 8.02 15.35
CA LEU A 149 0.20 8.20 16.74
C LEU A 149 -1.04 9.09 16.79
N SER A 150 -1.99 8.74 17.64
CA SER A 150 -3.17 9.57 17.87
C SER A 150 -3.64 9.50 19.33
N ALA A 151 -4.37 10.54 19.71
CA ALA A 151 -5.05 10.62 20.99
C ALA A 151 -6.48 11.08 20.75
N THR A 152 -7.41 10.48 21.48
CA THR A 152 -8.82 10.89 21.53
C THR A 152 -9.17 11.26 22.94
N TRP A 153 -9.83 12.41 23.11
CA TRP A 153 -10.37 12.90 24.37
C TRP A 153 -11.87 13.10 24.27
N ASP A 154 -12.62 12.40 25.08
CA ASP A 154 -14.05 12.58 25.25
C ASP A 154 -14.29 13.76 26.20
N VAL A 155 -14.42 14.98 25.64
CA VAL A 155 -14.58 16.23 26.39
C VAL A 155 -15.91 16.24 27.17
N THR A 156 -16.95 15.70 26.56
CA THR A 156 -18.27 15.45 27.14
C THR A 156 -18.84 14.16 26.57
N LYS A 157 -20.01 13.72 27.11
CA LYS A 157 -20.74 12.56 26.58
C LYS A 157 -21.09 12.69 25.09
N ASN A 158 -21.13 13.91 24.58
CA ASN A 158 -21.57 14.22 23.23
C ASN A 158 -20.47 14.79 22.34
N VAL A 159 -19.28 15.10 22.86
CA VAL A 159 -18.20 15.76 22.13
C VAL A 159 -16.90 15.03 22.39
N SER A 160 -16.26 14.58 21.34
CA SER A 160 -14.90 14.05 21.37
C SER A 160 -13.96 14.78 20.41
N LEU A 161 -12.71 14.96 20.84
CA LEU A 161 -11.62 15.52 20.06
C LEU A 161 -10.61 14.42 19.77
N THR A 162 -10.22 14.28 18.52
CA THR A 162 -9.12 13.39 18.12
C THR A 162 -8.05 14.20 17.42
N GLY A 163 -6.81 14.02 17.82
CA GLY A 163 -5.65 14.59 17.16
C GLY A 163 -4.57 13.54 16.94
N GLY A 164 -3.83 13.67 15.86
CA GLY A 164 -2.80 12.69 15.57
C GLY A 164 -1.78 13.14 14.53
N VAL A 165 -0.81 12.28 14.33
CA VAL A 165 0.23 12.41 13.33
C VAL A 165 0.42 11.07 12.62
N ASP A 166 0.25 11.08 11.32
CA ASP A 166 0.62 9.95 10.47
C ASP A 166 2.05 10.12 9.99
N ASN A 167 2.74 8.98 9.83
CA ASN A 167 4.12 8.96 9.38
C ASN A 167 5.05 9.85 10.24
N VAL A 168 5.12 9.56 11.53
CA VAL A 168 5.89 10.31 12.55
C VAL A 168 7.32 10.64 12.09
N PHE A 169 7.97 9.71 11.41
CA PHE A 169 9.36 9.83 10.96
C PHE A 169 9.53 10.49 9.58
N ASP A 170 8.44 11.02 8.99
CA ASP A 170 8.45 11.64 7.65
C ASP A 170 9.06 10.74 6.57
N LYS A 171 8.79 9.44 6.65
CA LYS A 171 9.30 8.50 5.65
C LYS A 171 8.67 8.78 4.30
N ARG A 172 9.47 9.13 3.31
CA ARG A 172 9.05 9.35 1.92
C ARG A 172 9.62 8.24 1.08
N GLN A 173 8.76 7.33 0.67
CA GLN A 173 9.16 6.17 -0.10
C GLN A 173 8.70 6.31 -1.54
N TRP A 174 9.66 6.24 -2.46
CA TRP A 174 9.39 6.21 -3.89
C TRP A 174 8.73 4.90 -4.31
N ARG A 175 7.93 4.96 -5.34
CA ARG A 175 7.35 3.76 -5.95
C ARG A 175 8.44 2.92 -6.63
N ALA A 176 8.27 1.61 -6.63
CA ALA A 176 9.12 0.71 -7.38
C ALA A 176 9.10 1.06 -8.88
N GLY A 177 10.28 1.14 -9.49
CA GLY A 177 10.45 1.49 -10.90
C GLY A 177 10.14 2.94 -11.25
N ASN A 178 9.97 3.79 -10.25
CA ASN A 178 9.64 5.20 -10.46
C ASN A 178 10.43 6.11 -9.53
N ALA A 179 11.56 5.64 -9.07
CA ALA A 179 12.43 6.39 -8.20
C ALA A 179 12.80 7.74 -8.83
N GLN A 180 13.53 8.41 -8.33
CA GLN A 180 14.17 9.73 -8.51
C GLN A 180 14.14 10.42 -9.88
N THR A 181 13.82 9.75 -10.99
CA THR A 181 13.79 10.38 -12.32
C THR A 181 12.59 11.24 -12.61
N THR A 182 11.60 11.16 -11.78
CA THR A 182 10.36 11.92 -11.92
C THR A 182 10.47 13.37 -11.52
N GLY A 183 11.62 13.79 -11.07
CA GLY A 183 11.98 15.22 -10.99
C GLY A 183 12.10 15.89 -12.36
N ASN A 184 11.98 15.15 -13.45
CA ASN A 184 11.95 15.73 -14.77
C ASN A 184 10.55 16.29 -15.05
N THR A 185 10.47 17.59 -15.00
CA THR A 185 9.28 18.43 -15.20
C THR A 185 8.58 18.24 -16.56
N SER A 186 9.21 17.56 -17.49
CA SER A 186 8.67 17.36 -18.84
C SER A 186 7.72 16.16 -18.95
N THR A 187 7.64 15.31 -17.96
CA THR A 187 6.85 14.08 -18.01
C THR A 187 5.87 13.95 -16.87
N GLY A 188 4.77 14.63 -16.93
CA GLY A 188 3.57 14.20 -16.28
C GLY A 188 3.52 14.12 -14.74
N ALA A 189 4.63 14.21 -14.02
CA ALA A 189 4.61 14.22 -12.56
C ALA A 189 3.80 15.40 -12.03
N TYR A 190 3.85 16.51 -12.73
CA TYR A 190 3.00 17.67 -12.46
C TYR A 190 1.56 17.51 -12.98
N MET A 191 1.35 16.79 -14.07
CA MET A 191 0.02 16.62 -14.65
C MET A 191 -0.87 15.67 -13.83
N TYR A 192 -0.27 14.77 -13.08
CA TYR A 192 -1.00 13.72 -12.35
C TYR A 192 -0.92 13.84 -10.82
N GLY A 193 -0.33 14.94 -10.31
CA GLY A 193 -0.07 15.10 -8.89
C GLY A 193 1.14 14.29 -8.44
N ALA A 194 2.25 14.97 -8.18
CA ALA A 194 3.55 14.36 -7.88
C ALA A 194 3.47 13.27 -6.79
N GLY A 195 2.70 13.47 -5.72
CA GLY A 195 2.54 12.50 -4.65
C GLY A 195 1.92 11.18 -5.08
N ALA A 196 0.91 11.21 -5.94
CA ALA A 196 0.17 10.01 -6.32
C ALA A 196 0.95 9.05 -7.22
N TYR A 197 1.91 9.56 -7.99
CA TYR A 197 2.66 8.77 -8.95
C TYR A 197 4.08 8.44 -8.55
N THR A 198 4.66 9.23 -7.67
CA THR A 198 6.09 9.14 -7.34
C THR A 198 6.36 8.53 -5.98
N TYR A 199 5.49 8.77 -5.03
CA TYR A 199 5.65 8.28 -3.66
C TYR A 199 4.60 7.23 -3.31
N ASN A 200 5.00 6.20 -2.59
CA ASN A 200 4.08 5.32 -1.89
C ASN A 200 3.53 6.02 -0.65
N GLU A 201 4.36 6.87 -0.01
CA GLU A 201 4.01 7.56 1.23
C GLU A 201 4.13 9.08 1.05
N PRO A 202 3.09 9.84 1.38
CA PRO A 202 3.06 11.30 1.18
C PRO A 202 3.92 12.09 2.18
N GLY A 203 4.42 11.46 3.25
CA GLY A 203 5.16 12.12 4.30
C GLY A 203 4.32 12.37 5.55
N ARG A 204 4.90 13.07 6.54
CA ARG A 204 4.25 13.36 7.83
C ARG A 204 3.03 14.25 7.63
N THR A 205 1.92 13.83 8.22
CA THR A 205 0.65 14.56 8.18
C THR A 205 0.07 14.69 9.57
N TRP A 206 -0.28 15.91 9.98
CA TRP A 206 -0.99 16.18 11.21
C TRP A 206 -2.48 16.32 10.92
N TYR A 207 -3.30 15.80 11.79
CA TYR A 207 -4.75 15.92 11.66
C TYR A 207 -5.43 16.17 13.01
N MET A 208 -6.61 16.75 12.94
CA MET A 208 -7.49 16.95 14.09
C MET A 208 -8.93 16.78 13.61
N SER A 209 -9.76 16.15 14.44
CA SER A 209 -11.19 16.03 14.21
C SER A 209 -11.99 16.30 15.48
N VAL A 210 -13.20 16.81 15.31
CA VAL A 210 -14.20 17.00 16.36
C VAL A 210 -15.42 16.18 15.97
N ASN A 211 -15.84 15.27 16.85
CA ASN A 211 -17.05 14.48 16.67
C ASN A 211 -18.12 14.95 17.66
N THR A 212 -19.34 15.18 17.17
CA THR A 212 -20.48 15.56 18.00
C THR A 212 -21.62 14.58 17.77
N ARG A 213 -22.29 14.18 18.86
CA ARG A 213 -23.50 13.34 18.85
C ARG A 213 -24.67 14.15 19.39
N PHE A 214 -25.76 14.17 18.66
CA PHE A 214 -26.99 14.87 19.02
C PHE A 214 -28.07 13.87 19.47
#